data_7c229fde3c5a49acbb6dac1f4eeacd21
#
_entry.id   7c229fde3c5a49acbb6dac1f4eeacd21
#
_cell.length_a   1.000
_cell.length_b   1.000
_cell.length_c   1.000
_cell.angle_alpha   90.00
_cell.angle_beta   90.00
_cell.angle_gamma   90.00
#
_symmetry.space_group_name_H-M   'P 1'
#
loop_
_entity.id
_entity.type
_entity.pdbx_description
1 polymer ?
#
loop_
_entity_poly.entity_id
_entity_poly.type
_entity_poly.pdbx_seq_one_letter_code
_entity_poly.pdbx_strand_id
1 'polypeptide(L)'
;MTVVELFDVSPLQNLSGALTVPADIVYFVGSNYKKMVDSKSVYEKVFLRLGINAEIRIVSIPKYDIGYAVEKFCEIAQSDTDVVFDVSGGDDYILAAAGIAAEKSASRGVNVQHFSVRSQKYVCFGNNCCAPHIGGRAELSADEVIELHGGKIVYADQKRSGTVIWDFVKDGFAQDLEKMWEICRTDCRSWNRYSSRMGELENFAHGNLKDLRKANLNICISKRAANSKGKASLIADLKKHLDELSLYGLIKEYENTNETLRFSFKNEQIRQCLLKAGNVLELVCYNAAKTATNKKGKAVYNDALCGVVLDWDGIIHTGNASVNDTENEIDGLYIKGMVPVFVSCKNGGVDENELYKLCSVAQKFGIKYAKKVLVATDLQKNYASLQRFNSRASQMGVQVIDGVHKMTFEELTRKLASV
;
A
#
# COMPACT_ATOMS: atom_id res chain seq x y z
N MET A 1 11.07 30.20 11.18
CA MET A 1 9.76 29.93 11.84
C MET A 1 9.85 28.64 12.66
N THR A 2 9.26 28.63 13.83
CA THR A 2 9.25 27.46 14.72
C THR A 2 7.87 26.81 14.74
N VAL A 3 7.81 25.49 14.50
CA VAL A 3 6.59 24.69 14.61
C VAL A 3 6.68 23.81 15.84
N VAL A 4 5.61 23.76 16.61
CA VAL A 4 5.46 22.87 17.75
C VAL A 4 4.41 21.82 17.40
N GLU A 5 4.87 20.60 17.09
CA GLU A 5 4.04 19.43 16.83
C GLU A 5 3.72 18.73 18.14
N LEU A 6 2.45 18.59 18.46
CA LEU A 6 2.00 17.79 19.59
C LEU A 6 2.09 16.32 19.19
N PHE A 7 3.10 15.63 19.70
CA PHE A 7 3.47 14.29 19.23
C PHE A 7 2.36 13.25 19.49
N ASP A 8 1.86 12.67 18.43
CA ASP A 8 0.77 11.69 18.42
C ASP A 8 1.28 10.27 18.12
N VAL A 9 0.51 9.28 18.53
CA VAL A 9 0.76 7.87 18.16
C VAL A 9 0.57 7.61 16.68
N SER A 10 -0.22 8.45 15.99
CA SER A 10 -0.42 8.42 14.54
C SER A 10 0.65 9.26 13.84
N PRO A 11 1.62 8.63 13.18
CA PRO A 11 2.81 9.33 12.66
C PRO A 11 2.49 10.44 11.66
N LEU A 12 1.42 10.30 10.90
CA LEU A 12 1.04 11.28 9.86
C LEU A 12 0.63 12.64 10.45
N GLN A 13 0.21 12.68 11.72
CA GLN A 13 -0.12 13.93 12.40
C GLN A 13 1.12 14.71 12.85
N ASN A 14 2.23 14.01 13.07
CA ASN A 14 3.49 14.63 13.51
C ASN A 14 4.27 15.32 12.36
N LEU A 15 3.69 15.35 11.15
CA LEU A 15 4.24 16.05 9.99
C LEU A 15 3.43 17.31 9.65
N SER A 16 2.24 17.44 10.20
CA SER A 16 1.20 18.36 9.68
C SER A 16 1.61 19.82 9.76
N GLY A 17 2.23 20.24 10.82
CA GLY A 17 2.70 21.60 10.97
C GLY A 17 3.85 21.94 10.03
N ALA A 18 4.85 21.08 9.97
CA ALA A 18 6.00 21.26 9.08
C ALA A 18 5.62 21.23 7.59
N LEU A 19 4.51 20.57 7.24
CA LEU A 19 3.98 20.57 5.87
C LEU A 19 3.24 21.85 5.51
N THR A 20 2.80 22.64 6.49
CA THR A 20 1.93 23.80 6.28
C THR A 20 2.64 25.14 6.38
N VAL A 21 3.80 25.17 7.02
CA VAL A 21 4.62 26.39 7.18
C VAL A 21 6.10 26.10 6.91
N PRO A 22 6.90 27.11 6.48
CA PRO A 22 8.33 26.93 6.26
C PRO A 22 9.05 26.89 7.63
N ALA A 23 9.15 25.68 8.19
CA ALA A 23 9.76 25.49 9.48
C ALA A 23 11.30 25.43 9.38
N ASP A 24 11.99 26.17 10.24
CA ASP A 24 13.43 26.02 10.50
C ASP A 24 13.67 25.08 11.68
N ILE A 25 12.74 25.09 12.65
CA ILE A 25 12.76 24.27 13.85
C ILE A 25 11.39 23.60 14.02
N VAL A 26 11.40 22.30 14.31
CA VAL A 26 10.21 21.51 14.66
C VAL A 26 10.41 20.92 16.05
N TYR A 27 9.60 21.36 17.01
CA TYR A 27 9.57 20.74 18.34
C TYR A 27 8.56 19.58 18.33
N PHE A 28 9.03 18.37 18.65
CA PHE A 28 8.14 17.28 19.04
C PHE A 28 7.89 17.35 20.54
N VAL A 29 6.67 17.66 20.93
CA VAL A 29 6.26 17.80 22.34
C VAL A 29 5.30 16.69 22.72
N GLY A 30 5.66 15.87 23.68
CA GLY A 30 4.83 14.71 24.06
C GLY A 30 5.30 13.98 25.31
N SER A 31 4.49 13.01 25.77
CA SER A 31 4.80 12.21 26.96
C SER A 31 5.67 10.99 26.68
N ASN A 32 5.79 10.54 25.45
CA ASN A 32 6.54 9.36 25.07
C ASN A 32 7.92 9.71 24.51
N TYR A 33 8.83 10.11 25.41
CA TYR A 33 10.20 10.51 25.05
C TYR A 33 10.90 9.46 24.18
N LYS A 34 10.87 8.19 24.59
CA LYS A 34 11.53 7.11 23.85
C LYS A 34 11.04 7.03 22.40
N LYS A 35 9.72 7.04 22.19
CA LYS A 35 9.14 6.97 20.84
C LYS A 35 9.54 8.18 19.99
N MET A 36 9.55 9.39 20.55
CA MET A 36 10.01 10.60 19.85
C MET A 36 11.46 10.47 19.40
N VAL A 37 12.36 10.00 20.30
CA VAL A 37 13.78 9.80 19.98
C VAL A 37 13.98 8.72 18.92
N ASP A 38 13.34 7.56 19.09
CA ASP A 38 13.49 6.40 18.19
C ASP A 38 13.00 6.72 16.78
N SER A 39 11.95 7.54 16.64
CA SER A 39 11.38 7.91 15.35
C SER A 39 12.01 9.14 14.69
N LYS A 40 12.78 9.95 15.43
CA LYS A 40 13.35 11.22 14.95
C LYS A 40 14.05 11.08 13.59
N SER A 41 14.93 10.10 13.43
CA SER A 41 15.70 9.89 12.20
C SER A 41 14.82 9.58 10.97
N VAL A 42 13.66 8.95 11.18
CA VAL A 42 12.70 8.68 10.10
C VAL A 42 12.04 9.99 9.66
N TYR A 43 11.61 10.83 10.62
CA TYR A 43 11.04 12.13 10.30
C TYR A 43 12.05 13.05 9.59
N GLU A 44 13.31 13.07 10.04
CA GLU A 44 14.37 13.84 9.39
C GLU A 44 14.56 13.45 7.92
N LYS A 45 14.57 12.14 7.63
CA LYS A 45 14.64 11.61 6.26
C LYS A 45 13.43 12.01 5.42
N VAL A 46 12.23 11.90 5.98
CA VAL A 46 10.99 12.26 5.29
C VAL A 46 10.95 13.76 5.03
N PHE A 47 11.30 14.59 6.01
CA PHE A 47 11.41 16.04 5.85
C PHE A 47 12.37 16.41 4.73
N LEU A 48 13.57 15.82 4.72
CA LEU A 48 14.55 16.06 3.67
C LEU A 48 14.01 15.73 2.27
N ARG A 49 13.33 14.57 2.13
CA ARG A 49 12.69 14.15 0.84
C ARG A 49 11.57 15.10 0.41
N LEU A 50 10.85 15.69 1.36
CA LEU A 50 9.80 16.68 1.11
C LEU A 50 10.35 18.10 0.90
N GLY A 51 11.67 18.29 0.96
CA GLY A 51 12.32 19.60 0.82
C GLY A 51 12.20 20.48 2.06
N ILE A 52 11.87 19.90 3.22
CA ILE A 52 11.78 20.58 4.50
C ILE A 52 13.14 20.45 5.21
N ASN A 53 13.83 21.54 5.39
CA ASN A 53 15.14 21.56 6.05
C ASN A 53 15.01 22.11 7.47
N ALA A 54 14.30 21.39 8.35
CA ALA A 54 14.03 21.79 9.72
C ALA A 54 14.83 20.93 10.72
N GLU A 55 15.35 21.59 11.77
CA GLU A 55 15.93 20.89 12.93
C GLU A 55 14.82 20.32 13.82
N ILE A 56 14.84 19.02 14.11
CA ILE A 56 13.88 18.42 15.05
C ILE A 56 14.45 18.48 16.47
N ARG A 57 13.71 19.11 17.38
CA ARG A 57 13.97 19.17 18.82
C ARG A 57 12.89 18.41 19.59
N ILE A 58 13.27 17.76 20.68
CA ILE A 58 12.36 16.92 21.48
C ILE A 58 12.17 17.55 22.85
N VAL A 59 10.91 17.72 23.24
CA VAL A 59 10.50 18.19 24.57
C VAL A 59 9.60 17.14 25.21
N SER A 60 10.08 16.53 26.30
CA SER A 60 9.32 15.56 27.06
C SER A 60 8.44 16.24 28.11
N ILE A 61 7.17 15.89 28.12
CA ILE A 61 6.19 16.36 29.08
C ILE A 61 5.82 15.20 30.01
N PRO A 62 5.87 15.36 31.34
CA PRO A 62 5.36 14.34 32.26
C PRO A 62 3.87 14.08 32.00
N LYS A 63 3.46 12.80 32.12
CA LYS A 63 2.05 12.45 31.90
C LYS A 63 1.15 13.20 32.88
N TYR A 64 0.09 13.78 32.35
CA TYR A 64 -0.97 14.51 33.06
C TYR A 64 -0.50 15.78 33.79
N ASP A 65 0.72 16.25 33.56
CA ASP A 65 1.19 17.52 34.12
C ASP A 65 0.93 18.68 33.17
N ILE A 66 -0.28 19.21 33.24
CA ILE A 66 -0.73 20.35 32.41
C ILE A 66 0.05 21.61 32.74
N GLY A 67 0.36 21.83 34.03
CA GLY A 67 1.13 23.00 34.49
C GLY A 67 2.51 23.06 33.85
N TYR A 68 3.26 21.98 33.95
CA TYR A 68 4.57 21.84 33.32
C TYR A 68 4.48 21.97 31.79
N ALA A 69 3.47 21.37 31.17
CA ALA A 69 3.27 21.48 29.73
C ALA A 69 3.06 22.93 29.31
N VAL A 70 2.20 23.70 30.00
CA VAL A 70 1.97 25.12 29.75
C VAL A 70 3.25 25.93 29.88
N GLU A 71 4.06 25.68 30.93
CA GLU A 71 5.35 26.37 31.10
C GLU A 71 6.27 26.12 29.90
N LYS A 72 6.44 24.86 29.46
CA LYS A 72 7.27 24.49 28.32
C LYS A 72 6.80 25.11 27.00
N PHE A 73 5.51 25.13 26.74
CA PHE A 73 4.98 25.82 25.56
C PHE A 73 5.24 27.34 25.62
N CYS A 74 5.08 27.97 26.79
CA CYS A 74 5.40 29.39 26.97
C CYS A 74 6.90 29.67 26.80
N GLU A 75 7.79 28.80 27.29
CA GLU A 75 9.25 28.91 27.07
C GLU A 75 9.58 28.88 25.58
N ILE A 76 8.99 27.94 24.79
CA ILE A 76 9.18 27.86 23.34
C ILE A 76 8.65 29.12 22.67
N ALA A 77 7.47 29.60 23.04
CA ALA A 77 6.87 30.82 22.51
C ALA A 77 7.69 32.08 22.85
N GLN A 78 8.55 32.04 23.87
CA GLN A 78 9.46 33.13 24.24
C GLN A 78 10.78 33.08 23.49
N SER A 79 11.22 31.91 23.04
CA SER A 79 12.52 31.71 22.41
C SER A 79 12.55 32.11 20.93
N ASP A 80 11.38 32.29 20.29
CA ASP A 80 11.25 32.57 18.86
C ASP A 80 10.15 33.60 18.60
N THR A 81 10.22 34.31 17.46
CA THR A 81 9.27 35.38 17.09
C THR A 81 8.10 34.86 16.25
N ASP A 82 8.27 33.76 15.55
CA ASP A 82 7.27 33.18 14.64
C ASP A 82 6.97 31.72 15.03
N VAL A 83 6.14 31.57 16.07
CA VAL A 83 5.81 30.25 16.62
C VAL A 83 4.41 29.81 16.21
N VAL A 84 4.31 28.58 15.75
CA VAL A 84 3.03 27.92 15.40
C VAL A 84 2.87 26.65 16.24
N PHE A 85 1.77 26.56 16.97
CA PHE A 85 1.37 25.33 17.66
C PHE A 85 0.45 24.52 16.74
N ASP A 86 0.92 23.36 16.28
CA ASP A 86 0.10 22.45 15.49
C ASP A 86 -0.65 21.49 16.42
N VAL A 87 -1.96 21.66 16.49
CA VAL A 87 -2.87 20.87 17.31
C VAL A 87 -3.57 19.76 16.53
N SER A 88 -2.94 19.28 15.45
CA SER A 88 -3.47 18.19 14.62
C SER A 88 -3.41 16.84 15.32
N GLY A 89 -2.48 16.67 16.26
CA GLY A 89 -2.24 15.46 17.06
C GLY A 89 -2.04 15.77 18.54
N GLY A 90 -1.60 14.76 19.28
CA GLY A 90 -1.23 14.85 20.69
C GLY A 90 -2.29 14.33 21.68
N ASP A 91 -1.85 14.11 22.92
CA ASP A 91 -2.73 13.71 24.02
C ASP A 91 -3.64 14.87 24.45
N ASP A 92 -4.87 14.58 24.91
CA ASP A 92 -5.87 15.58 25.24
C ASP A 92 -5.38 16.65 26.22
N TYR A 93 -4.61 16.26 27.24
CA TYR A 93 -4.07 17.22 28.23
C TYR A 93 -2.97 18.12 27.65
N ILE A 94 -2.20 17.64 26.67
CA ILE A 94 -1.19 18.42 25.97
C ILE A 94 -1.89 19.41 25.02
N LEU A 95 -2.97 19.01 24.36
CA LEU A 95 -3.83 19.90 23.55
C LEU A 95 -4.40 21.04 24.41
N ALA A 96 -4.91 20.71 25.59
CA ALA A 96 -5.41 21.73 26.54
C ALA A 96 -4.29 22.69 26.98
N ALA A 97 -3.10 22.18 27.28
CA ALA A 97 -1.95 22.97 27.66
C ALA A 97 -1.48 23.90 26.55
N ALA A 98 -1.45 23.43 25.30
CA ALA A 98 -1.09 24.22 24.12
C ALA A 98 -2.07 25.39 23.92
N GLY A 99 -3.40 25.14 24.10
CA GLY A 99 -4.41 26.20 24.05
C GLY A 99 -4.22 27.27 25.12
N ILE A 100 -3.97 26.87 26.39
CA ILE A 100 -3.69 27.80 27.49
C ILE A 100 -2.43 28.61 27.23
N ALA A 101 -1.36 27.96 26.73
CA ALA A 101 -0.11 28.62 26.45
C ALA A 101 -0.22 29.60 25.26
N ALA A 102 -1.01 29.25 24.25
CA ALA A 102 -1.28 30.14 23.11
C ALA A 102 -1.98 31.43 23.58
N GLU A 103 -2.99 31.32 24.44
CA GLU A 103 -3.66 32.49 25.01
C GLU A 103 -2.71 33.36 25.85
N LYS A 104 -1.91 32.74 26.74
CA LYS A 104 -0.89 33.44 27.52
C LYS A 104 0.18 34.11 26.66
N SER A 105 0.44 33.61 25.45
CA SER A 105 1.45 34.11 24.52
C SER A 105 0.84 34.87 23.34
N ALA A 106 -0.43 35.26 23.39
CA ALA A 106 -1.15 35.91 22.29
C ALA A 106 -0.48 37.25 21.87
N SER A 107 0.05 38.02 22.84
CA SER A 107 0.79 39.27 22.57
C SER A 107 2.11 39.06 21.81
N ARG A 108 2.61 37.84 21.72
CA ARG A 108 3.83 37.46 21.00
C ARG A 108 3.56 36.97 19.58
N GLY A 109 2.30 36.93 19.16
CA GLY A 109 1.91 36.52 17.81
C GLY A 109 1.94 35.00 17.58
N VAL A 110 1.84 34.21 18.64
CA VAL A 110 1.72 32.74 18.52
C VAL A 110 0.44 32.36 17.75
N ASN A 111 0.59 31.55 16.72
CA ASN A 111 -0.52 31.00 15.95
C ASN A 111 -0.83 29.57 16.37
N VAL A 112 -2.09 29.18 16.29
CA VAL A 112 -2.54 27.80 16.49
C VAL A 112 -3.13 27.28 15.20
N GLN A 113 -2.71 26.11 14.77
CA GLN A 113 -3.21 25.51 13.55
C GLN A 113 -3.67 24.06 13.77
N HIS A 114 -4.55 23.63 12.88
CA HIS A 114 -4.97 22.24 12.74
C HIS A 114 -4.98 21.86 11.27
N PHE A 115 -4.37 20.72 10.93
CA PHE A 115 -4.39 20.14 9.60
C PHE A 115 -5.12 18.79 9.59
N SER A 116 -6.11 18.66 8.71
CA SER A 116 -6.82 17.40 8.53
C SER A 116 -6.13 16.53 7.47
N VAL A 117 -5.45 15.47 7.90
CA VAL A 117 -4.79 14.49 7.02
C VAL A 117 -5.75 13.93 5.95
N ARG A 118 -7.02 13.65 6.31
CA ARG A 118 -8.01 13.09 5.38
C ARG A 118 -8.48 14.06 4.31
N SER A 119 -8.83 15.26 4.72
CA SER A 119 -9.40 16.28 3.81
C SER A 119 -8.35 17.17 3.19
N GLN A 120 -7.11 17.10 3.65
CA GLN A 120 -6.02 18.01 3.28
C GLN A 120 -6.41 19.50 3.49
N LYS A 121 -7.23 19.73 4.52
CA LYS A 121 -7.68 21.08 4.89
C LYS A 121 -6.95 21.54 6.12
N TYR A 122 -6.68 22.82 6.10
CA TYR A 122 -5.96 23.55 7.11
C TYR A 122 -6.89 24.59 7.74
N VAL A 123 -6.79 24.77 9.05
CA VAL A 123 -7.47 25.82 9.82
C VAL A 123 -6.44 26.43 10.75
N CYS A 124 -6.39 27.76 10.78
CA CYS A 124 -5.46 28.51 11.62
C CYS A 124 -6.21 29.56 12.46
N PHE A 125 -5.75 29.75 13.67
CA PHE A 125 -6.21 30.78 14.59
C PHE A 125 -5.02 31.64 15.05
N GLY A 126 -5.16 32.94 15.07
CA GLY A 126 -4.13 33.89 15.50
C GLY A 126 -4.11 35.12 14.64
N ASN A 127 -3.35 36.14 15.11
CA ASN A 127 -3.30 37.46 14.46
C ASN A 127 -2.49 37.44 13.14
N ASN A 128 -1.60 36.46 12.97
CA ASN A 128 -0.71 36.32 11.81
C ASN A 128 -0.95 34.99 11.09
N CYS A 129 -2.20 34.59 10.93
CA CYS A 129 -2.56 33.36 10.21
C CYS A 129 -1.92 33.37 8.81
N CYS A 130 -0.84 32.64 8.65
CA CYS A 130 -0.18 32.48 7.36
C CYS A 130 -1.06 31.66 6.41
N ALA A 131 -1.17 32.09 5.16
CA ALA A 131 -1.69 31.21 4.13
C ALA A 131 -0.77 29.98 4.05
N PRO A 132 -1.31 28.76 3.94
CA PRO A 132 -0.48 27.57 3.88
C PRO A 132 0.52 27.69 2.73
N HIS A 133 1.81 27.50 3.03
CA HIS A 133 2.88 27.52 2.02
C HIS A 133 2.81 26.36 1.05
N ILE A 134 1.99 25.34 1.34
CA ILE A 134 1.78 24.25 0.42
C ILE A 134 0.93 24.76 -0.73
N GLY A 135 1.59 25.16 -1.80
CA GLY A 135 0.95 25.46 -3.08
C GLY A 135 0.34 24.21 -3.75
N GLY A 136 0.31 23.08 -3.04
CA GLY A 136 -0.13 21.78 -3.48
C GLY A 136 -0.68 20.90 -2.37
N ARG A 137 -1.01 19.66 -2.71
CA ARG A 137 -1.42 18.62 -1.79
C ARG A 137 -0.20 18.04 -1.08
N ALA A 138 -0.27 17.85 0.24
CA ALA A 138 0.75 17.09 0.94
C ALA A 138 0.73 15.62 0.47
N GLU A 139 1.80 15.16 -0.16
CA GLU A 139 1.90 13.85 -0.79
C GLU A 139 3.08 13.07 -0.22
N LEU A 140 2.82 11.84 0.24
CA LEU A 140 3.82 10.89 0.67
C LEU A 140 3.89 9.72 -0.32
N SER A 141 5.05 9.08 -0.43
CA SER A 141 5.19 7.80 -1.10
C SER A 141 4.73 6.65 -0.20
N ALA A 142 4.55 5.46 -0.79
CA ALA A 142 4.24 4.25 -0.05
C ALA A 142 5.35 3.90 0.96
N ASP A 143 6.63 4.03 0.55
CA ASP A 143 7.77 3.80 1.42
C ASP A 143 7.76 4.73 2.63
N GLU A 144 7.51 6.03 2.43
CA GLU A 144 7.47 7.01 3.51
C GLU A 144 6.35 6.71 4.51
N VAL A 145 5.17 6.35 4.02
CA VAL A 145 4.04 5.99 4.89
C VAL A 145 4.38 4.76 5.73
N ILE A 146 4.95 3.72 5.13
CA ILE A 146 5.31 2.50 5.85
C ILE A 146 6.46 2.73 6.83
N GLU A 147 7.52 3.47 6.44
CA GLU A 147 8.64 3.82 7.31
C GLU A 147 8.21 4.64 8.52
N LEU A 148 7.33 5.63 8.33
CA LEU A 148 6.77 6.43 9.43
C LEU A 148 6.03 5.57 10.47
N HIS A 149 5.39 4.47 10.02
CA HIS A 149 4.73 3.52 10.90
C HIS A 149 5.66 2.43 11.46
N GLY A 150 6.96 2.55 11.21
CA GLY A 150 8.00 1.67 11.75
C GLY A 150 8.13 0.33 11.05
N GLY A 151 7.71 0.22 9.80
CA GLY A 151 7.93 -0.93 8.94
C GLY A 151 8.79 -0.59 7.74
N LYS A 152 8.85 -1.52 6.79
CA LYS A 152 9.59 -1.33 5.54
C LYS A 152 8.94 -2.11 4.40
N ILE A 153 9.00 -1.58 3.19
CA ILE A 153 8.65 -2.34 1.98
C ILE A 153 9.88 -3.16 1.58
N VAL A 154 9.67 -4.46 1.42
CA VAL A 154 10.71 -5.39 0.95
C VAL A 154 10.59 -5.54 -0.55
N TYR A 155 11.61 -5.16 -1.30
CA TYR A 155 11.65 -5.27 -2.76
C TYR A 155 12.32 -6.55 -3.25
N ALA A 156 11.98 -6.98 -4.48
CA ALA A 156 12.44 -8.23 -5.06
C ALA A 156 13.97 -8.29 -5.33
N ASP A 157 14.64 -7.15 -5.41
CA ASP A 157 16.10 -7.04 -5.49
C ASP A 157 16.79 -7.25 -4.13
N GLN A 158 16.07 -7.01 -3.04
CA GLN A 158 16.55 -7.21 -1.66
C GLN A 158 16.28 -8.63 -1.16
N LYS A 159 15.10 -9.17 -1.47
CA LYS A 159 14.69 -10.51 -1.07
C LYS A 159 13.80 -11.14 -2.15
N ARG A 160 14.02 -12.42 -2.44
CA ARG A 160 13.31 -13.13 -3.52
C ARG A 160 11.77 -13.06 -3.43
N SER A 161 11.23 -13.05 -2.23
CA SER A 161 9.80 -12.94 -1.96
C SER A 161 9.29 -11.49 -1.97
N GLY A 162 10.15 -10.53 -2.26
CA GLY A 162 9.82 -9.10 -2.16
C GLY A 162 8.91 -8.59 -3.27
N THR A 163 8.46 -7.36 -3.07
CA THR A 163 7.61 -6.58 -3.99
C THR A 163 8.26 -6.46 -5.37
N VAL A 164 7.53 -6.84 -6.39
CA VAL A 164 7.96 -6.72 -7.80
C VAL A 164 7.48 -5.40 -8.38
N ILE A 165 8.38 -4.69 -9.03
CA ILE A 165 8.02 -3.49 -9.80
C ILE A 165 7.64 -3.91 -11.22
N TRP A 166 6.39 -3.66 -11.59
CA TRP A 166 5.84 -4.03 -12.90
C TRP A 166 6.03 -2.90 -13.93
N ASP A 167 6.56 -3.25 -15.08
CA ASP A 167 6.77 -2.31 -16.19
C ASP A 167 5.70 -2.48 -17.26
N PHE A 168 4.70 -1.61 -17.24
CA PHE A 168 3.55 -1.65 -18.16
C PHE A 168 3.89 -1.25 -19.60
N VAL A 169 5.00 -0.56 -19.81
CA VAL A 169 5.43 -0.13 -21.15
C VAL A 169 6.26 -1.21 -21.83
N LYS A 170 7.07 -1.93 -21.03
CA LYS A 170 7.99 -2.93 -21.56
C LYS A 170 7.25 -4.05 -22.31
N ASP A 171 7.70 -4.33 -23.53
CA ASP A 171 7.21 -5.42 -24.39
C ASP A 171 5.68 -5.40 -24.64
N GLY A 172 5.02 -4.26 -24.45
CA GLY A 172 3.58 -4.12 -24.61
C GLY A 172 2.78 -4.81 -23.50
N PHE A 173 3.32 -4.88 -22.28
CA PHE A 173 2.71 -5.60 -21.17
C PHE A 173 1.30 -5.10 -20.81
N ALA A 174 1.01 -3.80 -20.96
CA ALA A 174 -0.33 -3.28 -20.71
C ALA A 174 -1.40 -3.98 -21.57
N GLN A 175 -1.15 -4.14 -22.87
CA GLN A 175 -2.06 -4.84 -23.79
C GLN A 175 -2.14 -6.34 -23.48
N ASP A 176 -1.05 -6.95 -23.07
CA ASP A 176 -1.06 -8.36 -22.68
C ASP A 176 -1.84 -8.58 -21.39
N LEU A 177 -1.78 -7.65 -20.43
CA LEU A 177 -2.60 -7.68 -19.23
C LEU A 177 -4.09 -7.62 -19.56
N GLU A 178 -4.51 -6.77 -20.51
CA GLU A 178 -5.89 -6.70 -20.98
C GLU A 178 -6.35 -8.05 -21.56
N LYS A 179 -5.52 -8.70 -22.38
CA LYS A 179 -5.81 -10.04 -22.94
C LYS A 179 -5.93 -11.09 -21.85
N MET A 180 -5.00 -11.12 -20.89
CA MET A 180 -5.07 -12.04 -19.74
C MET A 180 -6.32 -11.79 -18.89
N TRP A 181 -6.69 -10.51 -18.69
CA TRP A 181 -7.91 -10.16 -17.97
C TRP A 181 -9.16 -10.64 -18.70
N GLU A 182 -9.25 -10.49 -20.02
CA GLU A 182 -10.40 -10.99 -20.80
C GLU A 182 -10.55 -12.52 -20.68
N ILE A 183 -9.46 -13.28 -20.69
CA ILE A 183 -9.50 -14.71 -20.43
C ILE A 183 -9.94 -14.99 -18.99
N CYS A 184 -9.32 -14.33 -18.01
CA CYS A 184 -9.58 -14.52 -16.59
C CYS A 184 -11.03 -14.20 -16.23
N ARG A 185 -11.57 -13.04 -16.66
CA ARG A 185 -12.90 -12.56 -16.30
C ARG A 185 -14.04 -13.40 -16.89
N THR A 186 -13.78 -14.10 -18.00
CA THR A 186 -14.76 -15.00 -18.63
C THR A 186 -15.07 -16.20 -17.76
N ASP A 187 -14.05 -16.80 -17.11
CA ASP A 187 -14.19 -17.89 -16.14
C ASP A 187 -13.07 -17.83 -15.09
N CYS A 188 -13.31 -17.06 -14.04
CA CYS A 188 -12.35 -16.87 -12.95
C CYS A 188 -11.96 -18.16 -12.23
N ARG A 189 -12.85 -19.13 -12.14
CA ARG A 189 -12.56 -20.44 -11.50
C ARG A 189 -11.61 -21.26 -12.35
N SER A 190 -11.89 -21.34 -13.66
CA SER A 190 -11.01 -22.03 -14.59
C SER A 190 -9.66 -21.36 -14.66
N TRP A 191 -9.57 -20.01 -14.65
CA TRP A 191 -8.32 -19.29 -14.56
C TRP A 191 -7.48 -19.72 -13.35
N ASN A 192 -8.06 -19.72 -12.15
CA ASN A 192 -7.35 -20.14 -10.92
C ASN A 192 -6.82 -21.56 -11.03
N ARG A 193 -7.65 -22.49 -11.56
CA ARG A 193 -7.24 -23.87 -11.78
C ARG A 193 -6.10 -23.98 -12.79
N TYR A 194 -6.19 -23.26 -13.90
CA TYR A 194 -5.15 -23.29 -14.93
C TYR A 194 -3.84 -22.70 -14.45
N SER A 195 -3.85 -21.60 -13.70
CA SER A 195 -2.63 -21.02 -13.12
C SER A 195 -1.95 -22.01 -12.17
N SER A 196 -2.71 -22.70 -11.32
CA SER A 196 -2.15 -23.76 -10.46
C SER A 196 -1.53 -24.90 -11.29
N ARG A 197 -2.23 -25.35 -12.36
CA ARG A 197 -1.73 -26.40 -13.27
C ARG A 197 -0.51 -25.95 -14.07
N MET A 198 -0.44 -24.67 -14.47
CA MET A 198 0.74 -24.11 -15.13
C MET A 198 1.96 -24.13 -14.20
N GLY A 199 1.79 -23.81 -12.91
CA GLY A 199 2.85 -23.93 -11.91
C GLY A 199 3.33 -25.38 -11.74
N GLU A 200 2.41 -26.35 -11.71
CA GLU A 200 2.76 -27.79 -11.69
C GLU A 200 3.53 -28.20 -12.95
N LEU A 201 3.11 -27.69 -14.13
CA LEU A 201 3.74 -27.98 -15.42
C LEU A 201 5.16 -27.44 -15.49
N GLU A 202 5.36 -26.19 -15.04
CA GLU A 202 6.68 -25.58 -14.99
C GLU A 202 7.62 -26.33 -14.03
N ASN A 203 7.14 -26.66 -12.84
CA ASN A 203 7.91 -27.44 -11.89
C ASN A 203 8.27 -28.82 -12.44
N PHE A 204 7.41 -29.43 -13.24
CA PHE A 204 7.69 -30.70 -13.91
C PHE A 204 8.74 -30.53 -15.01
N ALA A 205 8.68 -29.46 -15.81
CA ALA A 205 9.61 -29.19 -16.91
C ALA A 205 11.04 -28.89 -16.43
N HIS A 206 11.17 -28.13 -15.35
CA HIS A 206 12.46 -27.61 -14.89
C HIS A 206 12.99 -28.27 -13.61
N GLY A 207 12.22 -29.17 -12.99
CA GLY A 207 12.47 -29.64 -11.63
C GLY A 207 12.19 -28.55 -10.60
N ASN A 208 12.39 -28.88 -9.32
CA ASN A 208 12.29 -27.88 -8.24
C ASN A 208 13.50 -26.92 -8.32
N LEU A 209 13.47 -26.00 -9.25
CA LEU A 209 14.50 -24.97 -9.40
C LEU A 209 14.50 -24.07 -8.15
N LYS A 210 15.49 -24.25 -7.27
CA LYS A 210 15.73 -23.38 -6.13
C LYS A 210 16.14 -21.97 -6.56
N ASP A 211 16.55 -21.76 -7.81
CA ASP A 211 16.99 -20.47 -8.33
C ASP A 211 16.10 -19.97 -9.46
N LEU A 212 15.01 -19.28 -9.09
CA LEU A 212 14.09 -18.63 -10.04
C LEU A 212 14.69 -17.39 -10.72
N ARG A 213 15.88 -16.92 -10.35
CA ARG A 213 16.56 -15.79 -11.01
C ARG A 213 17.00 -16.11 -12.44
N LYS A 214 17.09 -17.39 -12.77
CA LYS A 214 17.31 -17.88 -14.14
C LYS A 214 16.03 -18.54 -14.65
N ALA A 215 14.95 -17.77 -14.69
CA ALA A 215 13.71 -18.27 -15.25
C ALA A 215 13.92 -18.66 -16.71
N ASN A 216 13.87 -19.95 -16.97
CA ASN A 216 13.81 -20.44 -18.33
C ASN A 216 12.37 -20.25 -18.82
N LEU A 217 12.17 -19.33 -19.74
CA LEU A 217 10.85 -19.07 -20.33
C LEU A 217 10.35 -20.24 -21.17
N ASN A 218 11.23 -21.17 -21.56
CA ASN A 218 10.90 -22.28 -22.45
C ASN A 218 10.41 -23.50 -21.66
N ILE A 219 9.30 -24.02 -22.04
CA ILE A 219 8.76 -25.30 -21.55
C ILE A 219 8.92 -26.35 -22.67
N CYS A 220 9.55 -27.46 -22.33
CA CYS A 220 9.66 -28.61 -23.21
C CYS A 220 9.48 -29.91 -22.40
N ILE A 221 8.42 -30.65 -22.70
CA ILE A 221 8.05 -31.85 -21.96
C ILE A 221 7.84 -33.04 -22.92
N SER A 222 8.54 -34.16 -22.66
CA SER A 222 8.23 -35.41 -23.32
C SER A 222 6.96 -36.00 -22.72
N LYS A 223 5.97 -36.29 -23.56
CA LYS A 223 4.70 -36.94 -23.11
C LYS A 223 4.91 -38.34 -22.58
N ARG A 224 5.91 -39.07 -23.10
CA ARG A 224 6.29 -40.37 -22.55
C ARG A 224 6.77 -40.24 -21.10
N ALA A 225 7.62 -39.22 -20.83
CA ALA A 225 8.08 -38.95 -19.45
C ALA A 225 6.93 -38.46 -18.55
N ALA A 226 6.00 -37.67 -19.06
CA ALA A 226 4.82 -37.24 -18.31
C ALA A 226 3.90 -38.42 -17.97
N ASN A 227 3.67 -39.33 -18.92
CA ASN A 227 2.89 -40.56 -18.69
C ASN A 227 3.51 -41.45 -17.62
N SER A 228 4.83 -41.68 -17.69
CA SER A 228 5.52 -42.55 -16.70
C SER A 228 5.52 -41.97 -15.29
N LYS A 229 5.39 -40.66 -15.15
CA LYS A 229 5.31 -39.93 -13.86
C LYS A 229 3.87 -39.57 -13.45
N GLY A 230 2.85 -40.08 -14.12
CA GLY A 230 1.44 -39.84 -13.81
C GLY A 230 0.98 -38.39 -14.06
N LYS A 231 1.66 -37.65 -14.96
CA LYS A 231 1.35 -36.24 -15.30
C LYS A 231 0.63 -36.06 -16.64
N ALA A 232 0.17 -37.14 -17.27
CA ALA A 232 -0.54 -37.06 -18.55
C ALA A 232 -1.81 -36.20 -18.48
N SER A 233 -2.59 -36.33 -17.40
CA SER A 233 -3.81 -35.55 -17.19
C SER A 233 -3.53 -34.05 -17.11
N LEU A 234 -2.38 -33.67 -16.55
CA LEU A 234 -1.97 -32.26 -16.43
C LEU A 234 -1.87 -31.58 -17.81
N ILE A 235 -1.26 -32.25 -18.77
CA ILE A 235 -1.12 -31.74 -20.14
C ILE A 235 -2.48 -31.68 -20.84
N ALA A 236 -3.32 -32.72 -20.65
CA ALA A 236 -4.66 -32.77 -21.24
C ALA A 236 -5.56 -31.65 -20.70
N ASP A 237 -5.52 -31.42 -19.38
CA ASP A 237 -6.30 -30.37 -18.71
C ASP A 237 -5.92 -28.95 -19.20
N LEU A 238 -4.63 -28.74 -19.50
CA LEU A 238 -4.14 -27.44 -19.94
C LEU A 238 -4.30 -27.19 -21.45
N LYS A 239 -4.61 -28.19 -22.26
CA LYS A 239 -4.62 -28.05 -23.72
C LYS A 239 -5.42 -26.85 -24.20
N LYS A 240 -6.70 -26.76 -23.78
CA LYS A 240 -7.59 -25.67 -24.21
C LYS A 240 -7.04 -24.31 -23.79
N HIS A 241 -6.48 -24.19 -22.60
CA HIS A 241 -5.92 -22.95 -22.09
C HIS A 241 -4.64 -22.56 -22.84
N LEU A 242 -3.77 -23.51 -23.15
CA LEU A 242 -2.57 -23.24 -23.96
C LEU A 242 -2.92 -22.83 -25.39
N ASP A 243 -3.93 -23.48 -26.00
CA ASP A 243 -4.45 -23.07 -27.32
C ASP A 243 -4.93 -21.61 -27.29
N GLU A 244 -5.63 -21.19 -26.24
CA GLU A 244 -6.12 -19.81 -26.04
C GLU A 244 -4.97 -18.84 -25.78
N LEU A 245 -4.02 -19.16 -24.90
CA LEU A 245 -2.85 -18.34 -24.63
C LEU A 245 -2.00 -18.12 -25.89
N SER A 246 -1.87 -19.13 -26.74
CA SER A 246 -1.18 -19.05 -28.03
C SER A 246 -1.91 -18.14 -29.00
N LEU A 247 -3.25 -18.22 -29.07
CA LEU A 247 -4.07 -17.38 -29.93
C LEU A 247 -3.92 -15.87 -29.57
N TYR A 248 -3.83 -15.58 -28.26
CA TYR A 248 -3.62 -14.21 -27.76
C TYR A 248 -2.15 -13.76 -27.83
N GLY A 249 -1.22 -14.65 -28.23
CA GLY A 249 0.22 -14.35 -28.31
C GLY A 249 0.89 -14.17 -26.94
N LEU A 250 0.33 -14.76 -25.88
CA LEU A 250 0.89 -14.76 -24.52
C LEU A 250 1.94 -15.83 -24.31
N ILE A 251 1.90 -16.88 -25.14
CA ILE A 251 2.94 -17.88 -25.32
C ILE A 251 3.36 -17.94 -26.80
N LYS A 252 4.59 -18.37 -27.07
CA LYS A 252 5.21 -18.47 -28.38
C LYS A 252 5.68 -19.89 -28.66
N GLU A 253 5.90 -20.22 -29.92
CA GLU A 253 6.43 -21.53 -30.33
C GLU A 253 5.63 -22.71 -29.76
N TYR A 254 4.30 -22.56 -29.71
CA TYR A 254 3.43 -23.57 -29.11
C TYR A 254 3.24 -24.75 -30.06
N GLU A 255 3.71 -25.90 -29.61
CA GLU A 255 3.56 -27.20 -30.26
C GLU A 255 3.05 -28.24 -29.29
N ASN A 256 2.01 -28.96 -29.68
CA ASN A 256 1.43 -30.03 -28.88
C ASN A 256 1.23 -31.28 -29.75
N THR A 257 2.33 -32.03 -29.97
CA THR A 257 2.36 -33.24 -30.77
C THR A 257 2.01 -34.48 -29.94
N ASN A 258 2.02 -35.66 -30.55
CA ASN A 258 1.85 -36.94 -29.81
C ASN A 258 3.03 -37.22 -28.87
N GLU A 259 4.22 -36.69 -29.14
CA GLU A 259 5.44 -37.01 -28.39
C GLU A 259 5.83 -35.88 -27.41
N THR A 260 5.57 -34.65 -27.75
CA THR A 260 6.06 -33.49 -27.01
C THR A 260 5.01 -32.39 -26.82
N LEU A 261 5.14 -31.68 -25.71
CA LEU A 261 4.54 -30.36 -25.47
C LEU A 261 5.68 -29.35 -25.38
N ARG A 262 5.63 -28.32 -26.22
CA ARG A 262 6.63 -27.24 -26.24
C ARG A 262 5.97 -25.87 -26.37
N PHE A 263 6.46 -24.90 -25.64
CA PHE A 263 6.13 -23.46 -25.80
C PHE A 263 7.13 -22.60 -25.02
N SER A 264 7.11 -21.30 -25.30
CA SER A 264 7.82 -20.28 -24.53
C SER A 264 6.82 -19.27 -23.98
N PHE A 265 6.95 -18.84 -22.71
CA PHE A 265 6.28 -17.64 -22.26
C PHE A 265 6.78 -16.43 -23.05
N LYS A 266 5.90 -15.48 -23.36
CA LYS A 266 6.27 -14.29 -24.15
C LYS A 266 7.40 -13.49 -23.47
N ASN A 267 7.32 -13.31 -22.14
CA ASN A 267 8.33 -12.71 -21.28
C ASN A 267 8.10 -13.07 -19.81
N GLU A 268 8.97 -12.59 -18.90
CA GLU A 268 8.91 -12.91 -17.47
C GLU A 268 7.66 -12.36 -16.78
N GLN A 269 7.18 -11.17 -17.14
CA GLN A 269 5.96 -10.61 -16.52
C GLN A 269 4.73 -11.47 -16.84
N ILE A 270 4.60 -11.90 -18.10
CA ILE A 270 3.53 -12.84 -18.52
C ILE A 270 3.65 -14.17 -17.77
N ARG A 271 4.87 -14.71 -17.68
CA ARG A 271 5.10 -15.96 -16.93
C ARG A 271 4.60 -15.83 -15.48
N GLN A 272 4.96 -14.76 -14.78
CA GLN A 272 4.52 -14.54 -13.39
C GLN A 272 3.00 -14.42 -13.27
N CYS A 273 2.33 -13.75 -14.21
CA CYS A 273 0.87 -13.65 -14.24
C CYS A 273 0.19 -15.01 -14.48
N LEU A 274 0.76 -15.86 -15.33
CA LEU A 274 0.18 -17.16 -15.65
C LEU A 274 0.42 -18.21 -14.56
N LEU A 275 1.42 -18.02 -13.70
CA LEU A 275 1.76 -18.95 -12.63
C LEU A 275 1.11 -18.61 -11.27
N LYS A 276 0.72 -17.34 -11.04
CA LYS A 276 0.04 -16.89 -9.82
C LYS A 276 -1.33 -16.31 -10.19
N ALA A 277 -2.38 -17.04 -9.85
CA ALA A 277 -3.76 -16.73 -10.28
C ALA A 277 -4.25 -15.33 -9.89
N GLY A 278 -3.81 -14.80 -8.74
CA GLY A 278 -4.20 -13.48 -8.24
C GLY A 278 -3.61 -12.32 -9.03
N ASN A 279 -2.39 -12.49 -9.59
CA ASN A 279 -1.61 -11.40 -10.17
C ASN A 279 -2.38 -10.58 -11.23
N VAL A 280 -3.17 -11.23 -12.07
CA VAL A 280 -3.91 -10.52 -13.13
C VAL A 280 -4.95 -9.56 -12.53
N LEU A 281 -5.74 -10.00 -11.56
CA LEU A 281 -6.72 -9.13 -10.90
C LEU A 281 -6.02 -8.00 -10.11
N GLU A 282 -4.96 -8.33 -9.39
CA GLU A 282 -4.14 -7.37 -8.63
C GLU A 282 -3.59 -6.27 -9.54
N LEU A 283 -3.04 -6.65 -10.70
CA LEU A 283 -2.49 -5.72 -11.70
C LEU A 283 -3.55 -4.88 -12.40
N VAL A 284 -4.73 -5.43 -12.67
CA VAL A 284 -5.85 -4.68 -13.20
C VAL A 284 -6.32 -3.62 -12.21
N CYS A 285 -6.42 -3.95 -10.91
CA CYS A 285 -6.74 -3.00 -9.86
C CYS A 285 -5.65 -1.92 -9.71
N TYR A 286 -4.39 -2.32 -9.75
CA TYR A 286 -3.24 -1.40 -9.71
C TYR A 286 -3.26 -0.42 -10.90
N ASN A 287 -3.46 -0.92 -12.12
CA ASN A 287 -3.56 -0.07 -13.32
C ASN A 287 -4.74 0.90 -13.23
N ALA A 288 -5.88 0.42 -12.75
CA ALA A 288 -7.05 1.25 -12.52
C ALA A 288 -6.80 2.35 -11.47
N ALA A 289 -6.06 2.03 -10.40
CA ALA A 289 -5.65 3.03 -9.41
C ALA A 289 -4.68 4.06 -9.99
N LYS A 290 -3.67 3.64 -10.76
CA LYS A 290 -2.70 4.55 -11.40
C LYS A 290 -3.33 5.50 -12.41
N THR A 291 -4.35 5.06 -13.12
CA THR A 291 -5.05 5.86 -14.12
C THR A 291 -6.21 6.68 -13.56
N ALA A 292 -6.58 6.45 -12.29
CA ALA A 292 -7.70 7.14 -11.64
C ALA A 292 -7.43 8.64 -11.53
N THR A 293 -8.34 9.45 -12.09
CA THR A 293 -8.29 10.90 -12.01
C THR A 293 -9.52 11.47 -11.31
N ASN A 294 -9.36 12.61 -10.66
CA ASN A 294 -10.46 13.36 -10.08
C ASN A 294 -11.19 14.20 -11.15
N LYS A 295 -12.25 14.89 -10.77
CA LYS A 295 -13.04 15.76 -11.67
C LYS A 295 -12.23 16.88 -12.35
N LYS A 296 -11.02 17.18 -11.87
CA LYS A 296 -10.10 18.19 -12.43
C LYS A 296 -8.99 17.57 -13.27
N GLY A 297 -9.06 16.25 -13.57
CA GLY A 297 -8.05 15.51 -14.34
C GLY A 297 -6.74 15.23 -13.58
N LYS A 298 -6.66 15.53 -12.27
CA LYS A 298 -5.49 15.19 -11.45
C LYS A 298 -5.57 13.76 -10.94
N ALA A 299 -4.45 13.07 -10.85
CA ALA A 299 -4.36 11.74 -10.26
C ALA A 299 -5.01 11.70 -8.87
N VAL A 300 -5.77 10.64 -8.58
CA VAL A 300 -6.38 10.40 -7.27
C VAL A 300 -5.33 9.89 -6.28
N TYR A 301 -4.50 8.98 -6.76
CA TYR A 301 -3.40 8.40 -5.99
C TYR A 301 -2.08 8.97 -6.50
N ASN A 302 -1.27 9.50 -5.59
CA ASN A 302 0.06 10.03 -5.92
C ASN A 302 1.12 8.93 -5.95
N ASP A 303 0.86 7.80 -5.28
CA ASP A 303 1.69 6.60 -5.37
C ASP A 303 0.82 5.34 -5.31
N ALA A 304 1.27 4.27 -5.96
CA ALA A 304 0.60 2.99 -5.97
C ALA A 304 1.59 1.86 -6.21
N LEU A 305 1.45 0.77 -5.46
CA LEU A 305 2.22 -0.46 -5.57
C LEU A 305 1.29 -1.67 -5.60
N CYS A 306 1.74 -2.76 -6.22
CA CYS A 306 1.03 -4.03 -6.37
C CYS A 306 1.86 -5.18 -5.80
N GLY A 307 1.21 -6.14 -5.11
CA GLY A 307 1.88 -7.28 -4.50
C GLY A 307 2.94 -6.86 -3.48
N VAL A 308 2.56 -6.04 -2.51
CA VAL A 308 3.48 -5.36 -1.60
C VAL A 308 3.82 -6.24 -0.40
N VAL A 309 5.09 -6.54 -0.22
CA VAL A 309 5.61 -7.26 0.94
C VAL A 309 6.05 -6.26 1.99
N LEU A 310 5.43 -6.31 3.15
CA LEU A 310 5.64 -5.40 4.27
C LEU A 310 6.37 -6.12 5.40
N ASP A 311 7.53 -5.63 5.75
CA ASP A 311 8.25 -5.99 6.97
C ASP A 311 7.71 -5.17 8.16
N TRP A 312 7.47 -5.83 9.30
CA TRP A 312 6.74 -5.23 10.42
C TRP A 312 7.60 -4.42 11.37
N ASP A 313 8.88 -4.71 11.49
CA ASP A 313 9.80 -4.03 12.41
C ASP A 313 10.78 -3.07 11.70
N GLY A 314 10.76 -3.04 10.37
CA GLY A 314 11.61 -2.18 9.54
C GLY A 314 13.02 -2.74 9.33
N ILE A 315 13.29 -3.99 9.74
CA ILE A 315 14.60 -4.63 9.65
C ILE A 315 14.52 -5.85 8.74
N ILE A 316 14.94 -5.71 7.50
CA ILE A 316 14.94 -6.82 6.53
C ILE A 316 16.01 -7.83 6.91
N HIS A 317 15.60 -9.02 7.31
CA HIS A 317 16.49 -10.14 7.60
C HIS A 317 16.69 -11.01 6.35
N THR A 318 17.93 -11.44 6.14
CA THR A 318 18.32 -12.30 5.01
C THR A 318 19.03 -13.56 5.50
N GLY A 319 19.09 -14.60 4.66
CA GLY A 319 19.74 -15.86 5.01
C GLY A 319 19.03 -16.59 6.15
N ASN A 320 19.76 -17.13 7.11
CA ASN A 320 19.17 -17.91 8.22
C ASN A 320 18.35 -17.04 9.19
N ALA A 321 18.63 -15.76 9.27
CA ALA A 321 17.87 -14.82 10.11
C ALA A 321 16.46 -14.54 9.56
N SER A 322 16.22 -14.80 8.28
CA SER A 322 14.90 -14.59 7.64
C SER A 322 13.77 -15.46 8.23
N VAL A 323 14.11 -16.50 8.99
CA VAL A 323 13.12 -17.36 9.68
C VAL A 323 12.34 -16.58 10.75
N ASN A 324 12.91 -15.51 11.28
CA ASN A 324 12.30 -14.67 12.31
C ASN A 324 11.62 -13.42 11.75
N ASP A 325 11.69 -13.20 10.44
CA ASP A 325 11.04 -12.06 9.80
C ASP A 325 9.51 -12.18 9.82
N THR A 326 8.85 -11.14 10.28
CA THR A 326 7.41 -11.02 10.22
C THR A 326 7.03 -10.18 9.00
N GLU A 327 6.77 -10.86 7.90
CA GLU A 327 6.34 -10.24 6.64
C GLU A 327 4.85 -10.50 6.40
N ASN A 328 4.18 -9.50 5.81
CA ASN A 328 2.83 -9.66 5.27
C ASN A 328 2.79 -9.17 3.83
N GLU A 329 2.14 -9.93 2.96
CA GLU A 329 1.81 -9.49 1.61
C GLU A 329 0.45 -8.80 1.62
N ILE A 330 0.35 -7.66 0.92
CA ILE A 330 -0.90 -6.97 0.60
C ILE A 330 -0.99 -6.81 -0.92
N ASP A 331 -2.16 -7.10 -1.50
CA ASP A 331 -2.32 -7.18 -2.95
C ASP A 331 -2.19 -5.79 -3.63
N GLY A 332 -2.53 -4.71 -2.90
CA GLY A 332 -2.31 -3.33 -3.35
C GLY A 332 -2.12 -2.36 -2.19
N LEU A 333 -1.20 -1.42 -2.35
CA LEU A 333 -1.00 -0.27 -1.46
C LEU A 333 -1.00 0.99 -2.30
N TYR A 334 -2.02 1.84 -2.12
CA TYR A 334 -2.17 3.09 -2.86
C TYR A 334 -2.16 4.25 -1.89
N ILE A 335 -1.53 5.37 -2.26
CA ILE A 335 -1.44 6.54 -1.40
C ILE A 335 -2.22 7.71 -2.00
N LYS A 336 -3.20 8.20 -1.22
CA LYS A 336 -4.04 9.36 -1.58
C LYS A 336 -3.67 10.56 -0.72
N GLY A 337 -2.75 11.38 -1.21
CA GLY A 337 -2.08 12.39 -0.40
C GLY A 337 -1.13 11.74 0.60
N MET A 338 -1.54 11.71 1.86
CA MET A 338 -0.83 11.03 2.95
C MET A 338 -1.55 9.75 3.41
N VAL A 339 -2.74 9.50 2.90
CA VAL A 339 -3.63 8.43 3.39
C VAL A 339 -3.35 7.13 2.67
N PRO A 340 -2.93 6.05 3.36
CA PRO A 340 -2.77 4.74 2.77
C PRO A 340 -4.11 4.05 2.54
N VAL A 341 -4.24 3.41 1.40
CA VAL A 341 -5.35 2.56 0.99
C VAL A 341 -4.82 1.16 0.78
N PHE A 342 -5.17 0.26 1.69
CA PHE A 342 -4.80 -1.15 1.64
C PHE A 342 -5.86 -1.92 0.87
N VAL A 343 -5.44 -2.66 -0.15
CA VAL A 343 -6.33 -3.39 -1.06
C VAL A 343 -6.03 -4.87 -1.00
N SER A 344 -7.08 -5.68 -0.78
CA SER A 344 -7.01 -7.13 -0.98
C SER A 344 -7.84 -7.52 -2.20
N CYS A 345 -7.27 -8.32 -3.09
CA CYS A 345 -7.87 -8.77 -4.35
C CYS A 345 -8.14 -10.28 -4.29
N LYS A 346 -9.37 -10.71 -4.56
CA LYS A 346 -9.75 -12.13 -4.53
C LYS A 346 -10.44 -12.55 -5.82
N ASN A 347 -9.80 -13.46 -6.51
CA ASN A 347 -10.35 -14.04 -7.72
C ASN A 347 -11.24 -15.24 -7.36
N GLY A 348 -12.48 -14.99 -6.96
CA GLY A 348 -13.45 -15.99 -6.52
C GLY A 348 -14.00 -15.74 -5.11
N GLY A 349 -14.44 -16.80 -4.44
CA GLY A 349 -15.04 -16.73 -3.10
C GLY A 349 -14.08 -16.22 -2.02
N VAL A 350 -14.64 -15.51 -1.03
CA VAL A 350 -13.87 -14.86 0.04
C VAL A 350 -14.33 -15.38 1.41
N ASP A 351 -13.37 -15.70 2.28
CA ASP A 351 -13.59 -15.98 3.70
C ASP A 351 -13.57 -14.65 4.52
N GLU A 352 -14.31 -14.60 5.62
CA GLU A 352 -14.30 -13.47 6.55
C GLU A 352 -12.90 -13.20 7.16
N ASN A 353 -12.04 -14.23 7.23
CA ASN A 353 -10.65 -14.06 7.68
C ASN A 353 -9.85 -13.04 6.86
N GLU A 354 -10.19 -12.84 5.59
CA GLU A 354 -9.54 -11.83 4.76
C GLU A 354 -9.83 -10.40 5.25
N LEU A 355 -11.01 -10.15 5.83
CA LEU A 355 -11.32 -8.87 6.46
C LEU A 355 -10.42 -8.59 7.67
N TYR A 356 -10.18 -9.62 8.50
CA TYR A 356 -9.31 -9.49 9.69
C TYR A 356 -7.85 -9.28 9.30
N LYS A 357 -7.34 -10.02 8.30
CA LYS A 357 -5.97 -9.82 7.78
C LYS A 357 -5.77 -8.40 7.27
N LEU A 358 -6.68 -7.93 6.43
CA LEU A 358 -6.65 -6.57 5.89
C LEU A 358 -6.70 -5.51 6.99
N CYS A 359 -7.55 -5.71 8.01
CA CYS A 359 -7.64 -4.80 9.15
C CYS A 359 -6.36 -4.80 10.00
N SER A 360 -5.72 -5.95 10.19
CA SER A 360 -4.48 -6.05 10.96
C SER A 360 -3.35 -5.24 10.31
N VAL A 361 -3.15 -5.41 9.00
CA VAL A 361 -2.14 -4.65 8.23
C VAL A 361 -2.46 -3.15 8.25
N ALA A 362 -3.71 -2.78 7.99
CA ALA A 362 -4.14 -1.39 7.97
C ALA A 362 -4.01 -0.73 9.36
N GLN A 363 -4.26 -1.46 10.45
CA GLN A 363 -4.06 -0.97 11.81
C GLN A 363 -2.59 -0.73 12.12
N LYS A 364 -1.69 -1.59 11.65
CA LYS A 364 -0.24 -1.41 11.85
C LYS A 364 0.29 -0.21 11.07
N PHE A 365 -0.05 -0.08 9.78
CA PHE A 365 0.61 0.84 8.85
C PHE A 365 -0.25 2.04 8.41
N GLY A 366 -1.34 2.31 9.09
CA GLY A 366 -2.17 3.48 8.76
C GLY A 366 -3.06 3.94 9.91
N ILE A 367 -3.19 3.12 10.99
CA ILE A 367 -3.94 3.42 12.21
C ILE A 367 -5.34 3.95 11.84
N LYS A 368 -5.73 5.11 12.36
CA LYS A 368 -7.05 5.74 12.14
C LYS A 368 -7.26 6.32 10.74
N TYR A 369 -6.19 6.46 9.95
CA TYR A 369 -6.26 7.04 8.61
C TYR A 369 -6.37 6.00 7.50
N ALA A 370 -5.94 4.77 7.75
CA ALA A 370 -5.97 3.70 6.77
C ALA A 370 -7.36 3.50 6.17
N LYS A 371 -7.43 3.42 4.85
CA LYS A 371 -8.59 2.91 4.14
C LYS A 371 -8.36 1.46 3.74
N LYS A 372 -9.42 0.68 3.73
CA LYS A 372 -9.40 -0.75 3.50
C LYS A 372 -10.38 -1.11 2.41
N VAL A 373 -9.91 -1.78 1.37
CA VAL A 373 -10.71 -2.17 0.21
C VAL A 373 -10.54 -3.65 -0.06
N LEU A 374 -11.64 -4.37 -0.15
CA LEU A 374 -11.68 -5.75 -0.64
C LEU A 374 -12.28 -5.73 -2.04
N VAL A 375 -11.51 -6.18 -3.02
CA VAL A 375 -11.93 -6.33 -4.41
C VAL A 375 -12.13 -7.81 -4.72
N ALA A 376 -13.29 -8.20 -5.22
CA ALA A 376 -13.60 -9.58 -5.55
C ALA A 376 -14.24 -9.72 -6.93
N THR A 377 -13.90 -10.80 -7.64
CA THR A 377 -14.58 -11.12 -8.89
C THR A 377 -15.99 -11.65 -8.64
N ASP A 378 -16.14 -12.52 -7.63
CA ASP A 378 -17.43 -13.07 -7.22
C ASP A 378 -17.31 -13.61 -5.80
N LEU A 379 -17.97 -13.00 -4.85
CA LEU A 379 -17.97 -13.46 -3.46
C LEU A 379 -18.61 -14.84 -3.28
N GLN A 380 -19.38 -15.32 -4.30
CA GLN A 380 -19.98 -16.67 -4.35
C GLN A 380 -20.80 -17.02 -3.10
N LYS A 381 -21.51 -16.04 -2.55
CA LYS A 381 -22.33 -16.22 -1.36
C LYS A 381 -23.81 -16.17 -1.74
N ASN A 382 -24.62 -17.01 -1.07
CA ASN A 382 -26.07 -16.81 -1.12
C ASN A 382 -26.43 -15.45 -0.49
N TYR A 383 -27.64 -14.97 -0.75
CA TYR A 383 -28.09 -13.64 -0.34
C TYR A 383 -27.89 -13.36 1.16
N ALA A 384 -28.29 -14.29 2.04
CA ALA A 384 -28.15 -14.12 3.49
C ALA A 384 -26.68 -14.07 3.94
N SER A 385 -25.81 -14.90 3.34
CA SER A 385 -24.37 -14.91 3.63
C SER A 385 -23.69 -13.66 3.09
N LEU A 386 -24.12 -13.15 1.94
CA LEU A 386 -23.61 -11.90 1.37
C LEU A 386 -23.97 -10.69 2.24
N GLN A 387 -25.22 -10.62 2.73
CA GLN A 387 -25.63 -9.56 3.63
C GLN A 387 -24.82 -9.57 4.94
N ARG A 388 -24.61 -10.76 5.55
CA ARG A 388 -23.79 -10.87 6.77
C ARG A 388 -22.35 -10.44 6.51
N PHE A 389 -21.76 -10.88 5.42
CA PHE A 389 -20.40 -10.51 5.04
C PHE A 389 -20.26 -8.99 4.84
N ASN A 390 -21.17 -8.37 4.08
CA ASN A 390 -21.15 -6.93 3.84
C ASN A 390 -21.41 -6.14 5.13
N SER A 391 -22.29 -6.60 6.02
CA SER A 391 -22.50 -6.00 7.34
C SER A 391 -21.22 -6.05 8.17
N ARG A 392 -20.55 -7.20 8.21
CA ARG A 392 -19.25 -7.35 8.91
C ARG A 392 -18.18 -6.46 8.30
N ALA A 393 -18.02 -6.43 6.99
CA ALA A 393 -17.09 -5.57 6.30
C ALA A 393 -17.32 -4.09 6.64
N SER A 394 -18.59 -3.65 6.62
CA SER A 394 -18.98 -2.28 6.99
C SER A 394 -18.61 -1.95 8.44
N GLN A 395 -18.92 -2.83 9.40
CA GLN A 395 -18.56 -2.66 10.82
C GLN A 395 -17.03 -2.53 11.01
N MET A 396 -16.25 -3.23 10.19
CA MET A 396 -14.79 -3.17 10.21
C MET A 396 -14.21 -2.02 9.36
N GLY A 397 -15.07 -1.21 8.74
CA GLY A 397 -14.67 -0.10 7.86
C GLY A 397 -13.94 -0.57 6.60
N VAL A 398 -14.32 -1.74 6.08
CA VAL A 398 -13.81 -2.29 4.81
C VAL A 398 -14.83 -2.01 3.70
N GLN A 399 -14.39 -1.30 2.65
CA GLN A 399 -15.18 -1.11 1.45
C GLN A 399 -15.07 -2.36 0.57
N VAL A 400 -16.20 -2.92 0.16
CA VAL A 400 -16.24 -4.10 -0.72
C VAL A 400 -16.60 -3.67 -2.13
N ILE A 401 -15.78 -4.09 -3.11
CA ILE A 401 -16.02 -3.95 -4.55
C ILE A 401 -16.15 -5.36 -5.12
N ASP A 402 -17.37 -5.85 -5.24
CA ASP A 402 -17.66 -7.20 -5.74
C ASP A 402 -18.13 -7.17 -7.21
N GLY A 403 -18.02 -8.30 -7.88
CA GLY A 403 -18.47 -8.48 -9.26
C GLY A 403 -17.59 -7.78 -10.30
N VAL A 404 -16.30 -7.55 -10.00
CA VAL A 404 -15.40 -6.78 -10.87
C VAL A 404 -15.18 -7.44 -12.24
N HIS A 405 -15.36 -8.75 -12.36
CA HIS A 405 -15.28 -9.47 -13.65
C HIS A 405 -16.38 -9.02 -14.65
N LYS A 406 -17.46 -8.40 -14.17
CA LYS A 406 -18.56 -7.85 -14.99
C LYS A 406 -18.42 -6.37 -15.27
N MET A 407 -17.47 -5.69 -14.62
CA MET A 407 -17.27 -4.24 -14.78
C MET A 407 -16.41 -3.92 -15.99
N THR A 408 -16.61 -2.75 -16.57
CA THR A 408 -15.63 -2.16 -17.47
C THR A 408 -14.43 -1.64 -16.68
N PHE A 409 -13.33 -1.39 -17.36
CA PHE A 409 -12.14 -0.81 -16.72
C PHE A 409 -12.43 0.58 -16.12
N GLU A 410 -13.23 1.39 -16.80
CA GLU A 410 -13.65 2.72 -16.34
C GLU A 410 -14.56 2.64 -15.10
N GLU A 411 -15.41 1.62 -15.00
CA GLU A 411 -16.27 1.41 -13.82
C GLU A 411 -15.42 1.03 -12.61
N LEU A 412 -14.45 0.12 -12.77
CA LEU A 412 -13.52 -0.26 -11.73
C LEU A 412 -12.68 0.95 -11.29
N THR A 413 -12.11 1.70 -12.25
CA THR A 413 -11.35 2.93 -12.00
C THR A 413 -12.15 3.94 -11.18
N ARG A 414 -13.41 4.17 -11.55
CA ARG A 414 -14.32 5.08 -10.83
C ARG A 414 -14.59 4.62 -9.39
N LYS A 415 -14.81 3.31 -9.19
CA LYS A 415 -15.03 2.75 -7.84
C LYS A 415 -13.78 2.91 -6.98
N LEU A 416 -12.59 2.60 -7.50
CA LEU A 416 -11.34 2.80 -6.78
C LEU A 416 -11.07 4.28 -6.52
N ALA A 417 -11.33 5.19 -7.46
CA ALA A 417 -11.18 6.62 -7.26
C ALA A 417 -12.07 7.20 -6.14
N SER A 418 -13.20 6.56 -5.84
CA SER A 418 -14.16 6.98 -4.82
C SER A 418 -13.79 6.57 -3.39
N VAL A 419 -12.75 5.74 -3.24
CA VAL A 419 -12.23 5.27 -1.95
C VAL A 419 -11.68 6.39 -1.08
#